data_769314b7ba481b5978cdaf138a138c67
#
_entry.id   769314b7ba481b5978cdaf138a138c67
#
_cell.length_a   1.000
_cell.length_b   1.000
_cell.length_c   1.000
_cell.angle_alpha   90.00
_cell.angle_beta   90.00
_cell.angle_gamma   90.00
#
_symmetry.space_group_name_H-M   'P 1'
#
loop_
_entity.id
_entity.type
_entity.pdbx_description
1 polymer ?
#
loop_
_entity_poly.entity_id
_entity_poly.type
_entity_poly.pdbx_seq_one_letter_code
_entity_poly.pdbx_strand_id
1 'polypeptide(L)'
;LYSVGGLTIISGTVAGNTSRAVKPDEFRGFAIADATAPLVFVNAADSAAAQLFTLAHELAHLWLGKTGVSDPLAPTTDNTERLCNAAAAEFLVPGDELGAIWRKSQDAESQFSALASHFKVSSAVIAIRAREQGLASRRIVDEWLEKQRTAWKRAPKKKGGGNYYLTLITRNGREFTRAVLSAALSQELFLRDAGQLLNVSPARVFEVARREGLTA
;
A
#
# COMPACT_ATOMS: atom_id res chain seq x y z
N LEU A 1 -3.16 -12.02 -3.52
CA LEU A 1 -2.52 -12.60 -2.33
C LEU A 1 -3.33 -13.76 -1.75
N TYR A 2 -4.61 -13.58 -1.43
CA TYR A 2 -5.43 -14.68 -0.86
C TYR A 2 -5.49 -15.93 -1.74
N SER A 3 -5.55 -15.77 -3.07
CA SER A 3 -5.54 -16.92 -4.00
C SER A 3 -4.23 -17.72 -3.98
N VAL A 4 -3.16 -17.13 -3.46
CA VAL A 4 -1.84 -17.79 -3.26
C VAL A 4 -1.52 -17.99 -1.77
N GLY A 5 -2.53 -17.89 -0.90
CA GLY A 5 -2.38 -18.12 0.54
C GLY A 5 -1.80 -16.94 1.34
N GLY A 6 -1.64 -15.77 0.70
CA GLY A 6 -1.04 -14.60 1.35
C GLY A 6 -2.02 -13.72 2.12
N LEU A 7 -1.52 -12.97 3.09
CA LEU A 7 -2.27 -12.00 3.88
C LEU A 7 -1.82 -10.57 3.56
N THR A 8 -2.78 -9.67 3.34
CA THR A 8 -2.53 -8.24 3.21
C THR A 8 -3.12 -7.50 4.40
N ILE A 9 -2.31 -6.71 5.09
CA ILE A 9 -2.70 -5.86 6.20
C ILE A 9 -2.50 -4.40 5.81
N ILE A 10 -3.56 -3.59 5.87
CA ILE A 10 -3.49 -2.14 5.61
C ILE A 10 -3.83 -1.43 6.92
N SER A 11 -2.85 -0.83 7.57
CA SER A 11 -3.05 -0.14 8.86
C SER A 11 -2.20 1.13 8.95
N GLY A 12 -2.78 2.17 9.53
CA GLY A 12 -2.09 3.43 9.82
C GLY A 12 -1.69 3.59 11.29
N THR A 13 -1.84 2.55 12.11
CA THR A 13 -1.56 2.60 13.55
C THR A 13 -0.79 1.37 14.01
N VAL A 14 -0.03 1.52 15.09
CA VAL A 14 0.66 0.40 15.73
C VAL A 14 -0.37 -0.56 16.34
N ALA A 15 -0.14 -1.86 16.21
CA ALA A 15 -0.99 -2.88 16.80
C ALA A 15 -1.18 -2.64 18.32
N GLY A 16 -2.43 -2.71 18.77
CA GLY A 16 -2.80 -2.46 20.17
C GLY A 16 -2.85 -0.99 20.59
N ASN A 17 -2.45 -0.06 19.74
CA ASN A 17 -2.50 1.38 20.04
C ASN A 17 -3.02 2.19 18.85
N THR A 18 -4.33 2.38 18.80
CA THR A 18 -5.00 3.13 17.73
C THR A 18 -4.71 4.64 17.75
N SER A 19 -4.15 5.16 18.83
CA SER A 19 -3.78 6.57 18.97
C SER A 19 -2.39 6.87 18.42
N ARG A 20 -1.53 5.84 18.27
CA ARG A 20 -0.19 5.98 17.72
C ARG A 20 -0.20 5.73 16.22
N ALA A 21 -0.31 6.80 15.44
CA ALA A 21 -0.20 6.72 14.00
C ALA A 21 1.24 6.38 13.57
N VAL A 22 1.36 5.49 12.60
CA VAL A 22 2.62 5.24 11.90
C VAL A 22 2.74 6.26 10.77
N LYS A 23 3.81 7.05 10.79
CA LYS A 23 3.99 8.07 9.76
C LYS A 23 4.58 7.44 8.50
N PRO A 24 4.15 7.87 7.29
CA PRO A 24 4.75 7.40 6.03
C PRO A 24 6.26 7.67 5.91
N ASP A 25 6.78 8.65 6.66
CA ASP A 25 8.20 8.97 6.73
C ASP A 25 9.00 7.97 7.60
N GLU A 26 8.32 7.18 8.45
CA GLU A 26 8.95 6.13 9.28
C GLU A 26 9.10 4.84 8.48
N PHE A 27 8.03 4.41 7.83
CA PHE A 27 8.04 3.33 6.82
C PHE A 27 6.71 3.29 6.06
N ARG A 28 6.70 2.72 4.85
CA ARG A 28 5.52 2.65 3.99
C ARG A 28 4.92 1.26 3.92
N GLY A 29 5.75 0.24 3.98
CA GLY A 29 5.33 -1.15 3.96
C GLY A 29 6.44 -2.12 4.34
N PHE A 30 6.06 -3.38 4.44
CA PHE A 30 6.99 -4.49 4.54
C PHE A 30 6.36 -5.78 4.00
N ALA A 31 7.20 -6.70 3.57
CA ALA A 31 6.82 -8.05 3.22
C ALA A 31 7.50 -9.07 4.15
N ILE A 32 6.78 -10.11 4.50
CA ILE A 32 7.31 -11.33 5.11
C ILE A 32 7.14 -12.45 4.11
N ALA A 33 8.26 -12.90 3.54
CA ALA A 33 8.30 -13.97 2.56
C ALA A 33 8.36 -15.34 3.26
N ASP A 34 7.27 -15.67 3.97
CA ASP A 34 7.11 -16.97 4.60
C ASP A 34 6.47 -17.95 3.61
N ALA A 35 6.96 -19.20 3.57
CA ALA A 35 6.47 -20.21 2.62
C ALA A 35 5.03 -20.66 2.90
N THR A 36 4.59 -20.57 4.16
CA THR A 36 3.27 -21.03 4.61
C THR A 36 2.27 -19.87 4.72
N ALA A 37 2.73 -18.73 5.22
CA ALA A 37 1.87 -17.58 5.51
C ALA A 37 2.54 -16.26 5.05
N PRO A 38 2.72 -16.04 3.75
CA PRO A 38 3.29 -14.81 3.24
C PRO A 38 2.42 -13.61 3.61
N LEU A 39 3.04 -12.52 4.06
CA LEU A 39 2.34 -11.34 4.53
C LEU A 39 2.87 -10.07 3.88
N VAL A 40 1.96 -9.19 3.48
CA VAL A 40 2.26 -7.82 3.08
C VAL A 40 1.58 -6.85 4.04
N PHE A 41 2.33 -5.89 4.54
CA PHE A 41 1.80 -4.75 5.27
C PHE A 41 1.93 -3.47 4.43
N VAL A 42 0.86 -2.66 4.42
CA VAL A 42 0.85 -1.35 3.76
C VAL A 42 0.37 -0.28 4.74
N ASN A 43 1.09 0.83 4.83
CA ASN A 43 0.75 1.94 5.71
C ASN A 43 -0.47 2.72 5.16
N ALA A 44 -1.60 2.61 5.86
CA ALA A 44 -2.85 3.28 5.50
C ALA A 44 -2.82 4.81 5.68
N ALA A 45 -1.80 5.37 6.34
CA ALA A 45 -1.64 6.82 6.49
C ALA A 45 -1.14 7.49 5.20
N ASP A 46 -0.64 6.71 4.25
CA ASP A 46 -0.19 7.22 2.95
C ASP A 46 -1.37 7.44 1.98
N SER A 47 -1.12 8.13 0.87
CA SER A 47 -2.12 8.32 -0.19
C SER A 47 -2.46 6.98 -0.87
N ALA A 48 -3.67 6.85 -1.42
CA ALA A 48 -4.09 5.62 -2.11
C ALA A 48 -3.13 5.22 -3.24
N ALA A 49 -2.61 6.20 -4.00
CA ALA A 49 -1.63 5.95 -5.06
C ALA A 49 -0.28 5.44 -4.51
N ALA A 50 0.17 5.96 -3.36
CA ALA A 50 1.38 5.48 -2.71
C ALA A 50 1.17 4.09 -2.09
N GLN A 51 0.01 3.83 -1.47
CA GLN A 51 -0.35 2.50 -0.98
C GLN A 51 -0.35 1.46 -2.10
N LEU A 52 -0.86 1.82 -3.30
CA LEU A 52 -0.85 0.92 -4.46
C LEU A 52 0.57 0.59 -4.92
N PHE A 53 1.45 1.60 -4.98
CA PHE A 53 2.85 1.39 -5.33
C PHE A 53 3.57 0.52 -4.28
N THR A 54 3.37 0.81 -3.00
CA THR A 54 3.91 0.00 -1.89
C THR A 54 3.43 -1.44 -1.98
N LEU A 55 2.12 -1.68 -2.22
CA LEU A 55 1.59 -3.02 -2.38
C LEU A 55 2.27 -3.78 -3.53
N ALA A 56 2.43 -3.16 -4.70
CA ALA A 56 3.11 -3.78 -5.84
C ALA A 56 4.58 -4.08 -5.54
N HIS A 57 5.27 -3.18 -4.83
CA HIS A 57 6.65 -3.35 -4.40
C HIS A 57 6.80 -4.52 -3.41
N GLU A 58 5.95 -4.60 -2.38
CA GLU A 58 5.97 -5.68 -1.41
C GLU A 58 5.60 -7.05 -2.03
N LEU A 59 4.73 -7.05 -3.03
CA LEU A 59 4.47 -8.25 -3.82
C LEU A 59 5.72 -8.73 -4.58
N ALA A 60 6.52 -7.82 -5.12
CA ALA A 60 7.78 -8.18 -5.77
C ALA A 60 8.75 -8.81 -4.76
N HIS A 61 8.84 -8.33 -3.52
CA HIS A 61 9.60 -8.98 -2.45
C HIS A 61 9.15 -10.42 -2.20
N LEU A 62 7.82 -10.66 -2.13
CA LEU A 62 7.28 -12.02 -1.94
C LEU A 62 7.67 -12.96 -3.10
N TRP A 63 7.58 -12.49 -4.36
CA TRP A 63 7.97 -13.28 -5.53
C TRP A 63 9.46 -13.60 -5.56
N LEU A 64 10.29 -12.72 -5.02
CA LEU A 64 11.73 -12.96 -4.87
C LEU A 64 12.07 -13.84 -3.64
N GLY A 65 11.09 -14.19 -2.81
CA GLY A 65 11.32 -14.89 -1.55
C GLY A 65 12.14 -14.07 -0.55
N LYS A 66 12.04 -12.75 -0.57
CA LYS A 66 12.84 -11.81 0.25
C LYS A 66 11.95 -11.06 1.23
N THR A 67 12.17 -11.30 2.52
CA THR A 67 11.61 -10.45 3.58
C THR A 67 12.34 -9.12 3.64
N GLY A 68 11.61 -8.02 3.79
CA GLY A 68 12.21 -6.69 3.88
C GLY A 68 11.23 -5.64 4.43
N VAL A 69 11.81 -4.54 4.93
CA VAL A 69 11.08 -3.32 5.27
C VAL A 69 11.48 -2.27 4.24
N SER A 70 10.51 -1.70 3.57
CA SER A 70 10.75 -0.90 2.37
C SER A 70 10.33 0.54 2.54
N ASP A 71 11.19 1.44 2.03
CA ASP A 71 10.80 2.79 1.64
C ASP A 71 11.06 2.94 0.13
N PRO A 72 10.06 2.65 -0.73
CA PRO A 72 10.22 2.62 -2.17
C PRO A 72 10.62 3.96 -2.80
N LEU A 73 10.56 5.06 -2.05
CA LEU A 73 10.97 6.38 -2.51
C LEU A 73 12.37 6.79 -2.00
N ALA A 74 12.96 6.02 -1.07
CA ALA A 74 14.31 6.28 -0.62
C ALA A 74 15.34 5.87 -1.69
N PRO A 75 16.41 6.65 -1.89
CA PRO A 75 17.54 6.21 -2.68
C PRO A 75 18.14 4.94 -2.06
N THR A 76 18.23 3.88 -2.84
CA THR A 76 18.79 2.61 -2.36
C THR A 76 19.93 2.12 -3.23
N THR A 77 20.96 1.57 -2.59
CA THR A 77 22.06 0.83 -3.25
C THR A 77 21.79 -0.67 -3.29
N ASP A 78 20.75 -1.15 -2.58
CA ASP A 78 20.36 -2.56 -2.55
C ASP A 78 19.76 -2.97 -3.90
N ASN A 79 20.31 -4.01 -4.50
CA ASN A 79 19.87 -4.52 -5.78
C ASN A 79 18.47 -5.13 -5.70
N THR A 80 18.08 -5.73 -4.57
CA THR A 80 16.73 -6.29 -4.36
C THR A 80 15.70 -5.17 -4.36
N GLU A 81 15.94 -4.10 -3.61
CA GLU A 81 15.08 -2.93 -3.55
C GLU A 81 14.93 -2.25 -4.92
N ARG A 82 16.05 -2.14 -5.67
CA ARG A 82 15.99 -1.59 -7.04
C ARG A 82 15.16 -2.45 -7.97
N LEU A 83 15.28 -3.77 -7.88
CA LEU A 83 14.51 -4.71 -8.68
C LEU A 83 13.03 -4.66 -8.31
N CYS A 84 12.68 -4.63 -7.02
CA CYS A 84 11.31 -4.50 -6.56
C CYS A 84 10.67 -3.17 -7.01
N ASN A 85 11.42 -2.05 -6.92
CA ASN A 85 10.97 -0.76 -7.44
C ASN A 85 10.72 -0.80 -8.96
N ALA A 86 11.62 -1.40 -9.72
CA ALA A 86 11.49 -1.53 -11.16
C ALA A 86 10.29 -2.42 -11.55
N ALA A 87 10.12 -3.56 -10.86
CA ALA A 87 9.00 -4.46 -11.07
C ALA A 87 7.65 -3.80 -10.75
N ALA A 88 7.57 -3.09 -9.62
CA ALA A 88 6.37 -2.34 -9.24
C ALA A 88 6.04 -1.23 -10.25
N ALA A 89 7.06 -0.50 -10.70
CA ALA A 89 6.90 0.55 -11.69
C ALA A 89 6.42 0.00 -13.04
N GLU A 90 7.00 -1.11 -13.50
CA GLU A 90 6.60 -1.76 -14.75
C GLU A 90 5.19 -2.35 -14.66
N PHE A 91 4.84 -2.98 -13.54
CA PHE A 91 3.51 -3.54 -13.31
C PHE A 91 2.41 -2.46 -13.31
N LEU A 92 2.67 -1.32 -12.70
CA LEU A 92 1.68 -0.24 -12.56
C LEU A 92 1.66 0.72 -13.75
N VAL A 93 2.80 0.89 -14.41
CA VAL A 93 2.99 1.81 -15.54
C VAL A 93 3.88 1.10 -16.58
N PRO A 94 3.29 0.19 -17.39
CA PRO A 94 4.04 -0.49 -18.45
C PRO A 94 4.73 0.50 -19.37
N GLY A 95 6.03 0.29 -19.64
CA GLY A 95 6.85 1.22 -20.40
C GLY A 95 6.33 1.47 -21.81
N ASP A 96 5.90 0.40 -22.48
CA ASP A 96 5.35 0.47 -23.84
C ASP A 96 4.05 1.29 -23.89
N GLU A 97 3.15 1.11 -22.91
CA GLU A 97 1.90 1.84 -22.82
C GLU A 97 2.16 3.33 -22.53
N LEU A 98 3.05 3.63 -21.57
CA LEU A 98 3.45 5.00 -21.28
C LEU A 98 4.04 5.67 -22.52
N GLY A 99 4.95 4.98 -23.24
CA GLY A 99 5.57 5.49 -24.46
C GLY A 99 4.56 5.77 -25.58
N ALA A 100 3.54 4.91 -25.72
CA ALA A 100 2.51 5.05 -26.74
C ALA A 100 1.60 6.28 -26.53
N ILE A 101 1.31 6.62 -25.27
CA ILE A 101 0.42 7.75 -24.92
C ILE A 101 1.17 9.05 -24.65
N TRP A 102 2.50 8.99 -24.50
CA TRP A 102 3.33 10.16 -24.25
C TRP A 102 3.39 11.11 -25.46
N ARG A 103 3.13 12.40 -25.24
CA ARG A 103 3.09 13.40 -26.30
C ARG A 103 4.30 14.33 -26.23
N LYS A 104 5.27 14.13 -27.11
CA LYS A 104 6.50 14.95 -27.18
C LYS A 104 6.27 16.47 -27.41
N SER A 105 5.13 16.84 -27.99
CA SER A 105 4.74 18.23 -28.22
C SER A 105 4.16 18.95 -27.00
N GLN A 106 3.89 18.22 -25.89
CA GLN A 106 3.32 18.78 -24.68
C GLN A 106 4.39 18.94 -23.60
N ASP A 107 4.14 19.89 -22.68
CA ASP A 107 4.98 20.06 -21.52
C ASP A 107 5.00 18.79 -20.64
N ALA A 108 6.19 18.36 -20.22
CA ALA A 108 6.36 17.14 -19.44
C ALA A 108 5.70 17.22 -18.05
N GLU A 109 5.78 18.37 -17.38
CA GLU A 109 5.21 18.54 -16.03
C GLU A 109 3.68 18.39 -16.04
N SER A 110 3.00 18.90 -17.07
CA SER A 110 1.54 18.76 -17.23
C SER A 110 1.14 17.31 -17.49
N GLN A 111 1.93 16.56 -18.24
CA GLN A 111 1.70 15.15 -18.52
C GLN A 111 1.86 14.27 -17.28
N PHE A 112 2.77 14.59 -16.35
CA PHE A 112 2.92 13.81 -15.11
C PHE A 112 1.61 13.71 -14.34
N SER A 113 0.86 14.80 -14.22
CA SER A 113 -0.43 14.82 -13.50
C SER A 113 -1.56 14.16 -14.28
N ALA A 114 -1.61 14.39 -15.60
CA ALA A 114 -2.65 13.81 -16.47
C ALA A 114 -2.52 12.27 -16.53
N LEU A 115 -1.31 11.75 -16.75
CA LEU A 115 -1.04 10.32 -16.87
C LEU A 115 -1.12 9.60 -15.49
N ALA A 116 -0.82 10.30 -14.39
CA ALA A 116 -1.05 9.78 -13.06
C ALA A 116 -2.51 9.37 -12.81
N SER A 117 -3.45 10.16 -13.33
CA SER A 117 -4.88 9.85 -13.26
C SER A 117 -5.27 8.65 -14.14
N HIS A 118 -4.64 8.50 -15.30
CA HIS A 118 -4.84 7.37 -16.21
C HIS A 118 -4.39 6.04 -15.57
N PHE A 119 -3.15 5.98 -15.08
CA PHE A 119 -2.56 4.79 -14.47
C PHE A 119 -2.94 4.58 -12.99
N LYS A 120 -3.69 5.49 -12.37
CA LYS A 120 -4.06 5.44 -10.93
C LYS A 120 -2.86 5.42 -9.97
N VAL A 121 -1.75 6.00 -10.37
CA VAL A 121 -0.52 6.12 -9.58
C VAL A 121 -0.26 7.58 -9.18
N SER A 122 0.78 7.83 -8.39
CA SER A 122 1.20 9.20 -8.14
C SER A 122 1.90 9.81 -9.35
N SER A 123 1.80 11.13 -9.50
CA SER A 123 2.52 11.85 -10.54
C SER A 123 4.04 11.72 -10.43
N ALA A 124 4.55 11.44 -9.22
CA ALA A 124 5.96 11.13 -9.00
C ALA A 124 6.37 9.80 -9.66
N VAL A 125 5.51 8.77 -9.61
CA VAL A 125 5.75 7.50 -10.30
C VAL A 125 5.83 7.73 -11.82
N ILE A 126 4.91 8.50 -12.40
CA ILE A 126 4.95 8.83 -13.83
C ILE A 126 6.23 9.60 -14.20
N ALA A 127 6.62 10.60 -13.40
CA ALA A 127 7.82 11.40 -13.67
C ALA A 127 9.09 10.53 -13.65
N ILE A 128 9.25 9.66 -12.64
CA ILE A 128 10.37 8.74 -12.54
C ILE A 128 10.36 7.78 -13.73
N ARG A 129 9.21 7.21 -14.06
CA ARG A 129 9.06 6.26 -15.16
C ARG A 129 9.35 6.91 -16.52
N ALA A 130 8.88 8.15 -16.76
CA ALA A 130 9.18 8.91 -17.96
C ALA A 130 10.68 9.18 -18.09
N ARG A 131 11.40 9.43 -17.00
CA ARG A 131 12.85 9.56 -16.98
C ARG A 131 13.54 8.25 -17.37
N GLU A 132 13.12 7.12 -16.78
CA GLU A 132 13.67 5.79 -17.05
C GLU A 132 13.51 5.40 -18.53
N GLN A 133 12.37 5.75 -19.12
CA GLN A 133 12.07 5.52 -20.54
C GLN A 133 12.68 6.58 -21.49
N GLY A 134 13.44 7.56 -20.98
CA GLY A 134 13.99 8.62 -21.79
C GLY A 134 12.97 9.60 -22.40
N LEU A 135 11.73 9.60 -21.91
CA LEU A 135 10.64 10.47 -22.37
C LEU A 135 10.75 11.88 -21.78
N ALA A 136 11.31 12.00 -20.57
CA ALA A 136 11.59 13.29 -19.93
C ALA A 136 13.05 13.34 -19.46
N SER A 137 13.67 14.53 -19.54
CA SER A 137 15.05 14.69 -19.10
C SER A 137 15.17 14.59 -17.58
N ARG A 138 16.32 14.08 -17.11
CA ARG A 138 16.60 13.96 -15.67
C ARG A 138 16.42 15.30 -14.94
N ARG A 139 16.91 16.39 -15.52
CA ARG A 139 16.81 17.74 -14.94
C ARG A 139 15.36 18.14 -14.68
N ILE A 140 14.47 17.99 -15.67
CA ILE A 140 13.05 18.33 -15.52
C ILE A 140 12.40 17.53 -14.41
N VAL A 141 12.67 16.23 -14.37
CA VAL A 141 12.07 15.32 -13.35
C VAL A 141 12.58 15.66 -11.96
N ASP A 142 13.89 15.86 -11.77
CA ASP A 142 14.49 16.15 -10.47
C ASP A 142 14.00 17.51 -9.94
N GLU A 143 13.95 18.56 -10.78
CA GLU A 143 13.40 19.88 -10.41
C GLU A 143 11.92 19.79 -10.02
N TRP A 144 11.12 19.02 -10.76
CA TRP A 144 9.71 18.83 -10.49
C TRP A 144 9.47 18.05 -9.19
N LEU A 145 10.21 16.96 -8.96
CA LEU A 145 10.11 16.17 -7.73
C LEU A 145 10.43 17.01 -6.50
N GLU A 146 11.44 17.89 -6.56
CA GLU A 146 11.77 18.77 -5.44
C GLU A 146 10.68 19.82 -5.16
N LYS A 147 10.06 20.38 -6.22
CA LYS A 147 8.89 21.25 -6.09
C LYS A 147 7.73 20.51 -5.37
N GLN A 148 7.44 19.26 -5.78
CA GLN A 148 6.38 18.44 -5.17
C GLN A 148 6.67 18.11 -3.71
N ARG A 149 7.91 17.72 -3.39
CA ARG A 149 8.34 17.44 -2.01
C ARG A 149 8.13 18.64 -1.10
N THR A 150 8.48 19.83 -1.57
CA THR A 150 8.30 21.07 -0.82
C THR A 150 6.83 21.43 -0.63
N ALA A 151 6.01 21.28 -1.66
CA ALA A 151 4.57 21.52 -1.61
C ALA A 151 3.88 20.54 -0.64
N TRP A 152 4.23 19.25 -0.67
CA TRP A 152 3.66 18.22 0.21
C TRP A 152 3.95 18.47 1.69
N LYS A 153 5.16 18.92 2.03
CA LYS A 153 5.52 19.29 3.42
C LYS A 153 4.67 20.46 3.95
N ARG A 154 4.16 21.33 3.09
CA ARG A 154 3.33 22.50 3.45
C ARG A 154 1.83 22.20 3.48
N ALA A 155 1.40 21.08 2.91
CA ALA A 155 -0.02 20.73 2.82
C ALA A 155 -0.64 20.45 4.19
N PRO A 156 -1.83 21.01 4.52
CA PRO A 156 -2.50 20.71 5.76
C PRO A 156 -2.93 19.24 5.81
N LYS A 157 -2.63 18.57 6.92
CA LYS A 157 -3.03 17.17 7.13
C LYS A 157 -4.55 17.11 7.27
N LYS A 158 -5.23 16.38 6.38
CA LYS A 158 -6.66 16.11 6.49
C LYS A 158 -6.93 15.31 7.77
N LYS A 159 -7.75 15.83 8.66
CA LYS A 159 -8.32 15.06 9.77
C LYS A 159 -9.41 14.18 9.19
N GLY A 160 -9.18 12.87 9.12
CA GLY A 160 -10.17 11.90 8.66
C GLY A 160 -11.01 11.40 9.84
N GLY A 161 -12.34 11.49 9.74
CA GLY A 161 -13.27 10.68 10.52
C GLY A 161 -13.79 9.59 9.60
N GLY A 162 -13.56 8.32 9.90
CA GLY A 162 -14.02 7.19 9.11
C GLY A 162 -15.03 6.33 9.85
N ASN A 163 -15.85 5.55 9.12
CA ASN A 163 -16.68 4.53 9.73
C ASN A 163 -15.79 3.42 10.31
N TYR A 164 -15.92 3.18 11.61
CA TYR A 164 -15.11 2.22 12.35
C TYR A 164 -15.06 0.82 11.69
N TYR A 165 -16.22 0.31 11.24
CA TYR A 165 -16.31 -1.03 10.66
C TYR A 165 -15.68 -1.12 9.28
N LEU A 166 -15.85 -0.11 8.44
CA LEU A 166 -15.17 -0.05 7.15
C LEU A 166 -13.66 0.03 7.33
N THR A 167 -13.21 0.82 8.31
CA THR A 167 -11.78 0.93 8.66
C THR A 167 -11.23 -0.41 9.16
N LEU A 168 -12.00 -1.15 9.99
CA LEU A 168 -11.61 -2.46 10.49
C LEU A 168 -11.39 -3.46 9.35
N ILE A 169 -12.36 -3.55 8.42
CA ILE A 169 -12.29 -4.48 7.29
C ILE A 169 -11.17 -4.09 6.33
N THR A 170 -11.00 -2.79 6.06
CA THR A 170 -9.91 -2.30 5.21
C THR A 170 -8.55 -2.62 5.81
N ARG A 171 -8.41 -2.45 7.13
CA ARG A 171 -7.16 -2.69 7.86
C ARG A 171 -6.77 -4.17 7.90
N ASN A 172 -7.71 -5.04 8.22
CA ASN A 172 -7.44 -6.46 8.41
C ASN A 172 -7.58 -7.28 7.11
N GLY A 173 -8.24 -6.73 6.10
CA GLY A 173 -8.70 -7.48 4.93
C GLY A 173 -9.99 -8.26 5.21
N ARG A 174 -10.87 -8.34 4.22
CA ARG A 174 -12.19 -8.97 4.40
C ARG A 174 -12.07 -10.47 4.64
N GLU A 175 -11.26 -11.17 3.85
CA GLU A 175 -11.10 -12.63 3.94
C GLU A 175 -10.53 -13.06 5.30
N PHE A 176 -9.47 -12.40 5.77
CA PHE A 176 -8.92 -12.65 7.10
C PHE A 176 -9.94 -12.37 8.20
N THR A 177 -10.66 -11.22 8.11
CA THR A 177 -11.70 -10.89 9.08
C THR A 177 -12.78 -11.98 9.14
N ARG A 178 -13.27 -12.44 7.98
CA ARG A 178 -14.29 -13.51 7.91
C ARG A 178 -13.77 -14.84 8.45
N ALA A 179 -12.53 -15.23 8.12
CA ALA A 179 -11.93 -16.46 8.62
C ALA A 179 -11.83 -16.48 10.15
N VAL A 180 -11.33 -15.38 10.75
CA VAL A 180 -11.24 -15.24 12.21
C VAL A 180 -12.62 -15.26 12.86
N LEU A 181 -13.60 -14.54 12.27
CA LEU A 181 -14.97 -14.53 12.79
C LEU A 181 -15.63 -15.91 12.70
N SER A 182 -15.48 -16.61 11.58
CA SER A 182 -16.01 -17.97 11.39
C SER A 182 -15.42 -18.94 12.41
N ALA A 183 -14.09 -18.93 12.60
CA ALA A 183 -13.42 -19.75 13.61
C ALA A 183 -13.88 -19.44 15.04
N ALA A 184 -14.17 -18.15 15.33
CA ALA A 184 -14.72 -17.77 16.63
C ALA A 184 -16.17 -18.22 16.83
N LEU A 185 -17.00 -18.17 15.78
CA LEU A 185 -18.39 -18.62 15.83
C LEU A 185 -18.50 -20.15 15.94
N SER A 186 -17.61 -20.90 15.26
CA SER A 186 -17.52 -22.37 15.37
C SER A 186 -16.79 -22.86 16.62
N GLN A 187 -16.39 -21.95 17.52
CA GLN A 187 -15.68 -22.27 18.79
C GLN A 187 -14.28 -22.89 18.58
N GLU A 188 -13.71 -22.80 17.38
CA GLU A 188 -12.34 -23.21 17.09
C GLU A 188 -11.31 -22.18 17.57
N LEU A 189 -11.75 -20.92 17.77
CA LEU A 189 -10.94 -19.82 18.26
C LEU A 189 -11.63 -19.14 19.45
N PHE A 190 -10.90 -18.86 20.54
CA PHE A 190 -11.46 -18.11 21.65
C PHE A 190 -11.79 -16.67 21.26
N LEU A 191 -12.91 -16.13 21.78
CA LEU A 191 -13.32 -14.73 21.51
C LEU A 191 -12.24 -13.71 21.88
N ARG A 192 -11.44 -14.00 22.91
CA ARG A 192 -10.32 -13.15 23.30
C ARG A 192 -9.26 -13.08 22.18
N ASP A 193 -8.93 -14.23 21.63
CA ASP A 193 -7.88 -14.33 20.61
C ASP A 193 -8.38 -13.77 19.26
N ALA A 194 -9.63 -14.02 18.91
CA ALA A 194 -10.30 -13.36 17.79
C ALA A 194 -10.31 -11.83 17.94
N GLY A 195 -10.59 -11.35 19.15
CA GLY A 195 -10.54 -9.92 19.47
C GLY A 195 -9.13 -9.34 19.29
N GLN A 196 -8.10 -10.05 19.73
CA GLN A 196 -6.70 -9.63 19.53
C GLN A 196 -6.32 -9.60 18.05
N LEU A 197 -6.63 -10.63 17.27
CA LEU A 197 -6.35 -10.73 15.84
C LEU A 197 -7.02 -9.62 15.04
N LEU A 198 -8.27 -9.29 15.37
CA LEU A 198 -9.03 -8.23 14.69
C LEU A 198 -8.82 -6.84 15.29
N ASN A 199 -8.08 -6.74 16.41
CA ASN A 199 -7.90 -5.52 17.19
C ASN A 199 -9.26 -4.88 17.61
N VAL A 200 -10.13 -5.72 18.15
CA VAL A 200 -11.42 -5.32 18.74
C VAL A 200 -11.58 -5.94 20.14
N SER A 201 -12.47 -5.39 20.97
CA SER A 201 -12.79 -6.06 22.22
C SER A 201 -13.53 -7.38 21.95
N PRO A 202 -13.36 -8.42 22.80
CA PRO A 202 -14.05 -9.70 22.65
C PRO A 202 -15.58 -9.55 22.53
N ALA A 203 -16.17 -8.61 23.26
CA ALA A 203 -17.60 -8.31 23.19
C ALA A 203 -18.07 -7.81 21.81
N ARG A 204 -17.18 -7.20 21.03
CA ARG A 204 -17.49 -6.70 19.68
C ARG A 204 -17.36 -7.75 18.58
N VAL A 205 -16.74 -8.88 18.84
CA VAL A 205 -16.56 -9.95 17.84
C VAL A 205 -17.90 -10.37 17.23
N PHE A 206 -18.92 -10.60 18.04
CA PHE A 206 -20.26 -10.95 17.56
C PHE A 206 -20.94 -9.81 16.77
N GLU A 207 -20.71 -8.57 17.16
CA GLU A 207 -21.26 -7.42 16.43
C GLU A 207 -20.65 -7.30 15.03
N VAL A 208 -19.33 -7.49 14.92
CA VAL A 208 -18.62 -7.49 13.63
C VAL A 208 -19.09 -8.66 12.77
N ALA A 209 -19.23 -9.86 13.34
CA ALA A 209 -19.72 -11.05 12.64
C ALA A 209 -21.11 -10.83 12.04
N ARG A 210 -22.05 -10.29 12.82
CA ARG A 210 -23.41 -9.97 12.36
C ARG A 210 -23.40 -8.94 11.22
N ARG A 211 -22.52 -7.93 11.26
CA ARG A 211 -22.39 -6.94 10.19
C ARG A 211 -21.77 -7.50 8.90
N GLU A 212 -20.92 -8.51 9.01
CA GLU A 212 -20.37 -9.25 7.87
C GLU A 212 -21.33 -10.34 7.34
N GLY A 213 -22.55 -10.44 7.91
CA GLY A 213 -23.53 -11.43 7.51
C GLY A 213 -23.22 -12.86 7.98
N LEU A 214 -22.35 -12.99 8.99
CA LEU A 214 -22.06 -14.26 9.63
C LEU A 214 -22.97 -14.40 10.85
N THR A 215 -23.82 -15.42 10.83
CA THR A 215 -24.68 -15.82 11.97
C THR A 215 -24.13 -17.10 12.55
N ALA A 216 -24.22 -17.23 13.90
CA ALA A 216 -23.91 -18.48 14.59
C ALA A 216 -24.94 -19.54 14.27
#